data_5583d048099943144819d9699db25a88
#
_entry.id   5583d048099943144819d9699db25a88
#
_cell.length_a   1.000
_cell.length_b   1.000
_cell.length_c   1.000
_cell.angle_alpha   90.00
_cell.angle_beta   90.00
_cell.angle_gamma   90.00
#
_symmetry.space_group_name_H-M   'P 1'
#
loop_
_entity.id
_entity.type
_entity.pdbx_description
1 polymer ?
#
loop_
_entity_poly.entity_id
_entity_poly.type
_entity_poly.pdbx_seq_one_letter_code
_entity_poly.pdbx_strand_id
1 'polypeptide(L)'
;MSITVGLIVAALISTIFNRSHVFFINTILPIVLMILLGYLGYVVGKEGFGNLKRLFNLRQRKVEDDKAQILERKVGENFHKYKLLDTNILIDGRIYDLAKTGFIEGTLVVPNFVLYELQYIADSGDSIKRVRGRRGLDILNKLRSEKIVPVKMYEGDFEDIKEVDSKLIKLAKVLDAVIVTNDYNLNKVSEFQNVQVLNVNALAKSLKPRVIPGEKLTVTVIKNGTERQQGVAYLDDGT
;
A
#
# COMPACT_ATOMS: atom_id res chain seq x y z
N MET A 1 -21.76 39.07 6.90
CA MET A 1 -21.41 39.09 5.46
C MET A 1 -22.60 39.31 4.54
N SER A 2 -23.77 38.67 4.71
CA SER A 2 -24.93 38.84 3.78
C SER A 2 -25.57 40.25 3.80
N ILE A 3 -25.62 40.92 4.94
CA ILE A 3 -26.14 42.27 5.05
C ILE A 3 -25.23 43.26 4.30
N THR A 4 -23.94 43.13 4.40
CA THR A 4 -22.98 44.00 3.70
C THR A 4 -23.04 43.84 2.18
N VAL A 5 -23.24 42.64 1.68
CA VAL A 5 -23.42 42.36 0.26
C VAL A 5 -24.74 42.96 -0.24
N GLY A 6 -25.84 42.84 0.51
CA GLY A 6 -27.12 43.44 0.19
C GLY A 6 -27.07 44.99 0.12
N LEU A 7 -26.34 45.61 1.04
CA LEU A 7 -26.11 47.06 1.04
C LEU A 7 -25.26 47.56 -0.13
N ILE A 8 -24.24 46.81 -0.51
CA ILE A 8 -23.38 47.12 -1.69
C ILE A 8 -24.22 47.05 -2.98
N VAL A 9 -25.02 46.01 -3.16
CA VAL A 9 -25.89 45.86 -4.32
C VAL A 9 -26.94 46.98 -4.37
N ALA A 10 -27.55 47.35 -3.22
CA ALA A 10 -28.47 48.46 -3.14
C ALA A 10 -27.82 49.82 -3.52
N ALA A 11 -26.59 50.06 -3.07
CA ALA A 11 -25.85 51.28 -3.42
C ALA A 11 -25.54 51.35 -4.93
N LEU A 12 -25.15 50.23 -5.55
CA LEU A 12 -24.90 50.14 -6.99
C LEU A 12 -26.15 50.39 -7.83
N ILE A 13 -27.31 49.84 -7.41
CA ILE A 13 -28.58 50.04 -8.08
C ILE A 13 -29.01 51.49 -7.92
N SER A 14 -28.85 52.11 -6.75
CA SER A 14 -29.15 53.52 -6.48
C SER A 14 -28.40 54.49 -7.41
N THR A 15 -27.11 54.18 -7.74
CA THR A 15 -26.34 55.04 -8.66
C THR A 15 -26.87 55.02 -10.10
N ILE A 16 -27.47 53.92 -10.52
CA ILE A 16 -28.07 53.77 -11.86
C ILE A 16 -29.37 54.61 -11.96
N PHE A 17 -30.16 54.62 -10.90
CA PHE A 17 -31.43 55.36 -10.87
C PHE A 17 -31.30 56.88 -10.64
N ASN A 18 -30.19 57.35 -10.13
CA ASN A 18 -29.94 58.77 -9.83
C ASN A 18 -29.85 59.66 -11.08
N ARG A 19 -30.14 59.14 -12.27
CA ARG A 19 -30.12 59.86 -13.55
C ARG A 19 -31.50 60.32 -14.02
N SER A 20 -32.58 60.07 -13.27
CA SER A 20 -33.94 60.48 -13.63
C SER A 20 -34.31 61.83 -13.00
N HIS A 21 -35.12 62.68 -13.71
CA HIS A 21 -35.50 64.01 -13.27
C HIS A 21 -36.75 64.03 -12.35
N VAL A 22 -37.22 62.89 -11.87
CA VAL A 22 -38.35 62.76 -11.00
C VAL A 22 -37.92 62.59 -9.55
N PHE A 23 -38.20 63.53 -8.69
CA PHE A 23 -37.84 63.57 -7.27
C PHE A 23 -38.17 62.26 -6.52
N PHE A 24 -39.34 61.70 -6.81
CA PHE A 24 -39.86 60.48 -6.18
C PHE A 24 -39.01 59.29 -6.50
N ILE A 25 -38.54 59.16 -7.74
CA ILE A 25 -37.70 58.05 -8.18
C ILE A 25 -36.24 58.16 -7.63
N ASN A 26 -35.74 59.41 -7.55
CA ASN A 26 -34.36 59.63 -7.10
C ASN A 26 -34.18 59.53 -5.58
N THR A 27 -35.21 59.81 -4.78
CA THR A 27 -35.05 59.90 -3.32
C THR A 27 -35.79 58.80 -2.59
N ILE A 28 -37.05 58.52 -2.91
CA ILE A 28 -37.85 57.54 -2.14
C ILE A 28 -37.56 56.10 -2.58
N LEU A 29 -37.45 55.84 -3.88
CA LEU A 29 -37.24 54.49 -4.40
C LEU A 29 -35.95 53.85 -3.93
N PRO A 30 -34.77 54.53 -3.93
CA PRO A 30 -33.54 53.96 -3.41
C PRO A 30 -33.59 53.61 -1.90
N ILE A 31 -34.28 54.47 -1.11
CA ILE A 31 -34.41 54.21 0.34
C ILE A 31 -35.28 52.96 0.58
N VAL A 32 -36.41 52.85 -0.11
CA VAL A 32 -37.28 51.65 -0.01
C VAL A 32 -36.54 50.39 -0.48
N LEU A 33 -35.81 50.50 -1.58
CA LEU A 33 -35.03 49.39 -2.12
C LEU A 33 -33.91 48.93 -1.15
N MET A 34 -33.26 49.92 -0.50
CA MET A 34 -32.20 49.64 0.48
C MET A 34 -32.75 48.92 1.72
N ILE A 35 -33.92 49.30 2.22
CA ILE A 35 -34.62 48.66 3.34
C ILE A 35 -35.04 47.24 2.95
N LEU A 36 -35.61 47.06 1.75
CA LEU A 36 -36.12 45.78 1.27
C LEU A 36 -34.98 44.78 1.00
N LEU A 37 -33.89 45.22 0.38
CA LEU A 37 -32.70 44.36 0.14
C LEU A 37 -31.95 44.08 1.45
N GLY A 38 -31.90 45.04 2.38
CA GLY A 38 -31.34 44.81 3.72
C GLY A 38 -32.13 43.76 4.51
N TYR A 39 -33.49 43.86 4.46
CA TYR A 39 -34.36 42.86 5.08
C TYR A 39 -34.24 41.47 4.42
N LEU A 40 -34.26 41.42 3.09
CA LEU A 40 -34.01 40.17 2.35
C LEU A 40 -32.65 39.57 2.69
N GLY A 41 -31.60 40.40 2.76
CA GLY A 41 -30.26 39.95 3.17
C GLY A 41 -30.22 39.42 4.61
N TYR A 42 -31.02 40.00 5.51
CA TYR A 42 -31.16 39.50 6.89
C TYR A 42 -31.90 38.17 6.94
N VAL A 43 -33.05 38.04 6.23
CA VAL A 43 -33.85 36.79 6.19
C VAL A 43 -33.05 35.65 5.54
N VAL A 44 -32.45 35.91 4.38
CA VAL A 44 -31.62 34.92 3.68
C VAL A 44 -30.37 34.57 4.51
N GLY A 45 -29.78 35.53 5.22
CA GLY A 45 -28.65 35.29 6.13
C GLY A 45 -29.03 34.43 7.32
N LYS A 46 -30.26 34.61 7.87
CA LYS A 46 -30.73 33.83 9.03
C LYS A 46 -31.17 32.40 8.64
N GLU A 47 -31.89 32.26 7.53
CA GLU A 47 -32.40 30.94 7.09
C GLU A 47 -31.50 30.25 6.08
N GLY A 48 -30.83 30.98 5.20
CA GLY A 48 -29.98 30.42 4.15
C GLY A 48 -28.67 29.84 4.65
N PHE A 49 -28.08 30.40 5.73
CA PHE A 49 -26.88 29.83 6.34
C PHE A 49 -27.12 28.45 6.98
N GLY A 50 -28.31 28.23 7.52
CA GLY A 50 -28.74 26.94 8.05
C GLY A 50 -28.88 25.89 6.95
N ASN A 51 -29.48 26.24 5.84
CA ASN A 51 -29.70 25.36 4.70
C ASN A 51 -28.40 25.14 3.88
N LEU A 52 -27.57 26.17 3.70
CA LEU A 52 -26.24 26.02 3.10
C LEU A 52 -25.33 25.10 3.95
N LYS A 53 -25.32 25.30 5.25
CA LYS A 53 -24.61 24.43 6.19
C LYS A 53 -25.12 22.98 6.16
N ARG A 54 -26.46 22.79 6.04
CA ARG A 54 -27.07 21.48 5.84
C ARG A 54 -26.66 20.85 4.50
N LEU A 55 -26.66 21.61 3.40
CA LEU A 55 -26.22 21.11 2.09
C LEU A 55 -24.71 20.76 2.07
N PHE A 56 -23.87 21.57 2.70
CA PHE A 56 -22.44 21.25 2.87
C PHE A 56 -22.23 20.04 3.78
N ASN A 57 -22.98 19.92 4.87
CA ASN A 57 -22.90 18.76 5.77
C ASN A 57 -23.47 17.49 5.14
N LEU A 58 -24.50 17.59 4.28
CA LEU A 58 -25.01 16.45 3.50
C LEU A 58 -24.01 15.99 2.45
N ARG A 59 -23.27 16.93 1.83
CA ARG A 59 -22.20 16.59 0.89
C ARG A 59 -20.99 15.97 1.61
N GLN A 60 -20.64 16.45 2.80
CA GLN A 60 -19.62 15.82 3.63
C GLN A 60 -20.06 14.43 4.15
N ARG A 61 -21.30 14.28 4.62
CA ARG A 61 -21.85 12.98 5.04
C ARG A 61 -21.86 11.97 3.89
N LYS A 62 -22.24 12.38 2.67
CA LYS A 62 -22.23 11.48 1.51
C LYS A 62 -20.80 11.04 1.15
N VAL A 63 -19.79 11.91 1.31
CA VAL A 63 -18.37 11.56 1.13
C VAL A 63 -17.84 10.69 2.28
N GLU A 64 -18.38 10.86 3.50
CA GLU A 64 -18.03 9.99 4.64
C GLU A 64 -18.76 8.65 4.57
N ASP A 65 -20.02 8.59 4.12
CA ASP A 65 -20.75 7.33 3.90
C ASP A 65 -20.14 6.51 2.74
N ASP A 66 -19.70 7.18 1.67
CA ASP A 66 -18.95 6.52 0.59
C ASP A 66 -17.57 6.03 1.05
N LYS A 67 -16.91 6.73 1.99
CA LYS A 67 -15.69 6.26 2.65
C LYS A 67 -15.93 5.15 3.66
N ALA A 68 -17.08 5.16 4.36
CA ALA A 68 -17.44 4.10 5.31
C ALA A 68 -17.76 2.77 4.63
N GLN A 69 -18.04 2.76 3.31
CA GLN A 69 -18.17 1.54 2.52
C GLN A 69 -16.81 1.00 2.02
N ILE A 70 -15.76 1.81 2.06
CA ILE A 70 -14.41 1.34 1.83
C ILE A 70 -13.92 0.77 3.17
N LEU A 71 -13.64 -0.53 3.19
CA LEU A 71 -13.00 -1.19 4.34
C LEU A 71 -11.64 -0.54 4.56
N GLU A 72 -11.59 0.49 5.40
CA GLU A 72 -10.31 1.11 5.79
C GLU A 72 -9.54 0.12 6.66
N ARG A 73 -8.32 -0.22 6.25
CA ARG A 73 -7.40 -1.00 7.08
C ARG A 73 -7.09 -0.24 8.36
N LYS A 74 -7.42 -0.85 9.49
CA LYS A 74 -7.08 -0.28 10.81
C LYS A 74 -5.66 -0.66 11.21
N VAL A 75 -5.01 0.22 11.96
CA VAL A 75 -3.71 -0.10 12.59
C VAL A 75 -3.92 -1.34 13.48
N GLY A 76 -3.14 -2.40 13.23
CA GLY A 76 -3.29 -3.70 13.92
C GLY A 76 -3.99 -4.78 13.08
N GLU A 77 -4.55 -4.48 11.90
CA GLU A 77 -4.92 -5.51 10.94
C GLU A 77 -3.66 -6.17 10.37
N ASN A 78 -3.77 -7.44 9.99
CA ASN A 78 -2.66 -8.31 9.55
C ASN A 78 -2.05 -7.85 8.20
N PHE A 79 -1.64 -6.59 8.14
CA PHE A 79 -1.00 -5.94 7.00
C PHE A 79 0.24 -5.18 7.43
N HIS A 80 1.39 -5.68 7.02
CA HIS A 80 2.66 -4.99 7.21
C HIS A 80 3.06 -4.29 5.91
N LYS A 81 3.25 -2.99 5.97
CA LYS A 81 3.63 -2.17 4.82
C LYS A 81 5.00 -2.56 4.25
N TYR A 82 5.93 -2.96 5.13
CA TYR A 82 7.31 -3.25 4.77
C TYR A 82 7.59 -4.75 4.81
N LYS A 83 8.26 -5.27 3.78
CA LYS A 83 8.72 -6.64 3.64
C LYS A 83 10.23 -6.62 3.57
N LEU A 84 10.90 -7.06 4.64
CA LEU A 84 12.36 -7.15 4.71
C LEU A 84 12.81 -8.39 3.95
N LEU A 85 13.66 -8.20 2.96
CA LEU A 85 14.21 -9.32 2.19
C LEU A 85 15.49 -9.85 2.86
N ASP A 86 15.51 -11.15 3.07
CA ASP A 86 16.68 -11.90 3.49
C ASP A 86 17.63 -12.15 2.29
N THR A 87 18.89 -12.41 2.55
CA THR A 87 19.90 -12.75 1.56
C THR A 87 19.52 -14.00 0.77
N ASN A 88 19.01 -15.03 1.44
CA ASN A 88 18.66 -16.30 0.83
C ASN A 88 17.51 -16.17 -0.19
N ILE A 89 16.53 -15.31 0.06
CA ILE A 89 15.40 -15.12 -0.87
C ILE A 89 15.82 -14.37 -2.14
N LEU A 90 16.81 -13.48 -2.05
CA LEU A 90 17.41 -12.81 -3.20
C LEU A 90 18.21 -13.80 -4.05
N ILE A 91 19.02 -14.67 -3.43
CA ILE A 91 19.77 -15.74 -4.11
C ILE A 91 18.83 -16.74 -4.79
N ASP A 92 17.75 -17.11 -4.14
CA ASP A 92 16.70 -18.01 -4.68
C ASP A 92 16.06 -17.42 -5.94
N GLY A 93 15.70 -16.14 -5.89
CA GLY A 93 15.16 -15.37 -7.00
C GLY A 93 13.66 -15.44 -7.18
N ARG A 94 12.93 -16.37 -6.55
CA ARG A 94 11.47 -16.50 -6.65
C ARG A 94 10.71 -15.26 -6.19
N ILE A 95 11.33 -14.43 -5.36
CA ILE A 95 10.75 -13.16 -4.92
C ILE A 95 10.41 -12.24 -6.10
N TYR A 96 11.22 -12.27 -7.16
CA TYR A 96 10.97 -11.50 -8.37
C TYR A 96 9.70 -11.98 -9.09
N ASP A 97 9.53 -13.29 -9.25
CA ASP A 97 8.36 -13.87 -9.89
C ASP A 97 7.11 -13.63 -9.04
N LEU A 98 7.19 -13.79 -7.71
CA LEU A 98 6.11 -13.48 -6.77
C LEU A 98 5.70 -12.00 -6.83
N ALA A 99 6.65 -11.08 -6.98
CA ALA A 99 6.35 -9.67 -7.16
C ALA A 99 5.56 -9.41 -8.44
N LYS A 100 5.89 -10.11 -9.54
CA LYS A 100 5.16 -10.01 -10.82
C LYS A 100 3.72 -10.49 -10.75
N THR A 101 3.44 -11.50 -9.94
CA THR A 101 2.07 -12.02 -9.78
C THR A 101 1.15 -11.07 -9.00
N GLY A 102 1.68 -10.04 -8.35
CA GLY A 102 0.92 -9.17 -7.45
C GLY A 102 0.59 -9.77 -6.08
N PHE A 103 1.08 -10.98 -5.76
CA PHE A 103 0.87 -11.61 -4.45
C PHE A 103 1.57 -10.89 -3.30
N ILE A 104 2.64 -10.16 -3.60
CA ILE A 104 3.37 -9.38 -2.60
C ILE A 104 2.97 -7.91 -2.72
N GLU A 105 2.24 -7.44 -1.73
CA GLU A 105 1.84 -6.04 -1.59
C GLU A 105 2.82 -5.24 -0.71
N GLY A 106 2.79 -3.92 -0.86
CA GLY A 106 3.56 -2.98 -0.03
C GLY A 106 4.93 -2.68 -0.59
N THR A 107 5.91 -2.47 0.28
CA THR A 107 7.27 -2.05 -0.09
C THR A 107 8.27 -3.13 0.29
N LEU A 108 9.05 -3.60 -0.65
CA LEU A 108 10.21 -4.46 -0.39
C LEU A 108 11.34 -3.59 0.17
N VAL A 109 11.93 -4.01 1.27
CA VAL A 109 13.02 -3.30 1.92
C VAL A 109 14.23 -4.22 1.96
N VAL A 110 15.35 -3.73 1.42
CA VAL A 110 16.64 -4.42 1.44
C VAL A 110 17.59 -3.63 2.34
N PRO A 111 17.95 -4.18 3.51
CA PRO A 111 18.93 -3.54 4.38
C PRO A 111 20.33 -3.58 3.78
N ASN A 112 21.16 -2.59 4.05
CA ASN A 112 22.53 -2.55 3.57
C ASN A 112 23.37 -3.72 4.09
N PHE A 113 23.14 -4.19 5.32
CA PHE A 113 23.84 -5.36 5.84
C PHE A 113 23.52 -6.65 5.07
N VAL A 114 22.32 -6.80 4.51
CA VAL A 114 21.95 -7.89 3.57
C VAL A 114 22.67 -7.70 2.24
N LEU A 115 22.75 -6.46 1.74
CA LEU A 115 23.48 -6.17 0.51
C LEU A 115 24.98 -6.49 0.66
N TYR A 116 25.59 -6.12 1.79
CA TYR A 116 26.99 -6.43 2.07
C TYR A 116 27.24 -7.94 2.17
N GLU A 117 26.35 -8.69 2.81
CA GLU A 117 26.46 -10.15 2.85
C GLU A 117 26.36 -10.74 1.44
N LEU A 118 25.43 -10.25 0.63
CA LEU A 118 25.25 -10.70 -0.75
C LEU A 118 26.49 -10.40 -1.62
N GLN A 119 27.12 -9.24 -1.46
CA GLN A 119 28.37 -8.86 -2.10
C GLN A 119 29.51 -9.78 -1.62
N TYR A 120 29.62 -10.01 -0.33
CA TYR A 120 30.63 -10.93 0.22
C TYR A 120 30.51 -12.34 -0.38
N ILE A 121 29.29 -12.85 -0.56
CA ILE A 121 29.04 -14.14 -1.22
C ILE A 121 29.42 -14.07 -2.71
N ALA A 122 29.13 -12.96 -3.39
CA ALA A 122 29.44 -12.75 -4.81
C ALA A 122 30.95 -12.63 -5.09
N ASP A 123 31.72 -12.21 -4.11
CA ASP A 123 33.18 -12.05 -4.18
C ASP A 123 33.93 -13.28 -3.62
N SER A 124 33.21 -14.33 -3.21
CA SER A 124 33.80 -15.55 -2.67
C SER A 124 34.75 -16.24 -3.64
N GLY A 125 35.83 -16.80 -3.13
CA GLY A 125 36.74 -17.67 -3.89
C GLY A 125 36.08 -18.96 -4.40
N ASP A 126 35.01 -19.43 -3.72
CA ASP A 126 34.23 -20.59 -4.14
C ASP A 126 33.33 -20.19 -5.34
N SER A 127 33.48 -20.94 -6.44
CA SER A 127 32.76 -20.68 -7.69
C SER A 127 31.25 -20.80 -7.54
N ILE A 128 30.75 -21.73 -6.73
CA ILE A 128 29.32 -21.96 -6.52
C ILE A 128 28.73 -20.79 -5.69
N LYS A 129 29.41 -20.42 -4.60
CA LYS A 129 28.99 -19.28 -3.78
C LYS A 129 28.98 -18.00 -4.61
N ARG A 130 30.02 -17.75 -5.39
CA ARG A 130 30.12 -16.57 -6.27
C ARG A 130 28.97 -16.49 -7.26
N VAL A 131 28.60 -17.58 -7.94
CA VAL A 131 27.47 -17.61 -8.88
C VAL A 131 26.17 -17.32 -8.15
N ARG A 132 25.96 -17.88 -6.96
CA ARG A 132 24.76 -17.62 -6.14
C ARG A 132 24.67 -16.16 -5.71
N GLY A 133 25.76 -15.56 -5.22
CA GLY A 133 25.79 -14.15 -4.82
C GLY A 133 25.50 -13.22 -5.99
N ARG A 134 26.12 -13.45 -7.16
CA ARG A 134 25.86 -12.67 -8.38
C ARG A 134 24.40 -12.76 -8.81
N ARG A 135 23.81 -13.97 -8.79
CA ARG A 135 22.39 -14.14 -9.09
C ARG A 135 21.52 -13.30 -8.17
N GLY A 136 21.80 -13.24 -6.87
CA GLY A 136 21.05 -12.41 -5.92
C GLY A 136 21.16 -10.93 -6.21
N LEU A 137 22.34 -10.43 -6.59
CA LEU A 137 22.54 -9.04 -7.02
C LEU A 137 21.76 -8.73 -8.31
N ASP A 138 21.74 -9.66 -9.28
CA ASP A 138 20.98 -9.52 -10.52
C ASP A 138 19.47 -9.44 -10.24
N ILE A 139 18.95 -10.27 -9.35
CA ILE A 139 17.55 -10.24 -8.92
C ILE A 139 17.19 -8.91 -8.24
N LEU A 140 18.05 -8.42 -7.35
CA LEU A 140 17.86 -7.11 -6.72
C LEU A 140 17.83 -5.97 -7.75
N ASN A 141 18.76 -6.01 -8.72
CA ASN A 141 18.79 -5.03 -9.81
C ASN A 141 17.51 -5.07 -10.66
N LYS A 142 17.02 -6.27 -11.01
CA LYS A 142 15.74 -6.43 -11.74
C LYS A 142 14.56 -5.85 -10.96
N LEU A 143 14.42 -6.18 -9.67
CA LEU A 143 13.37 -5.65 -8.81
C LEU A 143 13.36 -4.11 -8.77
N ARG A 144 14.57 -3.49 -8.73
CA ARG A 144 14.70 -2.02 -8.71
C ARG A 144 14.46 -1.37 -10.06
N SER A 145 14.92 -1.98 -11.15
CA SER A 145 14.83 -1.40 -12.50
C SER A 145 13.43 -1.51 -13.09
N GLU A 146 12.76 -2.64 -12.93
CA GLU A 146 11.43 -2.89 -13.51
C GLU A 146 10.29 -2.23 -12.71
N LYS A 147 10.54 -1.79 -11.48
CA LYS A 147 9.57 -1.06 -10.63
C LYS A 147 8.21 -1.73 -10.48
N ILE A 148 8.17 -3.08 -10.52
CA ILE A 148 6.94 -3.87 -10.37
C ILE A 148 6.33 -3.62 -8.99
N VAL A 149 7.19 -3.58 -7.96
CA VAL A 149 6.84 -3.29 -6.56
C VAL A 149 7.82 -2.22 -6.07
N PRO A 150 7.40 -1.28 -5.20
CA PRO A 150 8.32 -0.34 -4.58
C PRO A 150 9.45 -1.06 -3.83
N VAL A 151 10.70 -0.77 -4.17
CA VAL A 151 11.90 -1.29 -3.49
C VAL A 151 12.63 -0.16 -2.82
N LYS A 152 12.92 -0.28 -1.54
CA LYS A 152 13.71 0.68 -0.76
C LYS A 152 14.95 0.03 -0.17
N MET A 153 16.07 0.74 -0.23
CA MET A 153 17.24 0.40 0.55
C MET A 153 17.11 0.98 1.96
N TYR A 154 17.54 0.24 2.96
CA TYR A 154 17.61 0.72 4.34
C TYR A 154 19.09 0.85 4.73
N GLU A 155 19.50 2.07 5.04
CA GLU A 155 20.92 2.39 5.26
C GLU A 155 21.37 2.18 6.71
N GLY A 156 20.42 2.08 7.65
CA GLY A 156 20.76 1.87 9.07
C GLY A 156 21.36 0.49 9.34
N ASP A 157 22.18 0.40 10.36
CA ASP A 157 22.76 -0.85 10.85
C ASP A 157 22.64 -0.94 12.39
N PHE A 158 22.92 -2.11 12.94
CA PHE A 158 22.97 -2.41 14.37
C PHE A 158 24.38 -2.89 14.71
N GLU A 159 25.25 -1.99 15.11
CA GLU A 159 26.66 -2.27 15.39
C GLU A 159 26.85 -3.27 16.54
N ASP A 160 25.91 -3.32 17.48
CA ASP A 160 25.84 -4.20 18.62
C ASP A 160 25.53 -5.67 18.25
N ILE A 161 25.05 -5.92 17.02
CA ILE A 161 24.63 -7.22 16.54
C ILE A 161 25.51 -7.62 15.35
N LYS A 162 26.13 -8.82 15.43
CA LYS A 162 27.01 -9.30 14.37
C LYS A 162 26.25 -10.08 13.28
N GLU A 163 25.27 -10.86 13.69
CA GLU A 163 24.55 -11.79 12.79
C GLU A 163 23.46 -11.07 11.98
N VAL A 164 23.44 -11.30 10.67
CA VAL A 164 22.47 -10.70 9.74
C VAL A 164 21.03 -11.08 10.10
N ASP A 165 20.79 -12.32 10.46
CA ASP A 165 19.47 -12.83 10.89
C ASP A 165 18.94 -12.06 12.11
N SER A 166 19.79 -11.86 13.11
CA SER A 166 19.45 -11.12 14.32
C SER A 166 19.18 -9.63 14.03
N LYS A 167 19.94 -9.03 13.11
CA LYS A 167 19.70 -7.67 12.61
C LYS A 167 18.36 -7.57 11.88
N LEU A 168 18.02 -8.54 11.03
CA LEU A 168 16.73 -8.59 10.33
C LEU A 168 15.56 -8.64 11.31
N ILE A 169 15.63 -9.48 12.32
CA ILE A 169 14.59 -9.61 13.35
C ILE A 169 14.43 -8.29 14.12
N LYS A 170 15.56 -7.68 14.55
CA LYS A 170 15.51 -6.39 15.25
C LYS A 170 14.91 -5.29 14.36
N LEU A 171 15.30 -5.22 13.10
CA LEU A 171 14.77 -4.26 12.14
C LEU A 171 13.27 -4.48 11.87
N ALA A 172 12.83 -5.73 11.77
CA ALA A 172 11.42 -6.06 11.61
C ALA A 172 10.56 -5.51 12.74
N LYS A 173 11.03 -5.64 13.99
CA LYS A 173 10.36 -5.07 15.17
C LYS A 173 10.33 -3.54 15.15
N VAL A 174 11.41 -2.90 14.73
CA VAL A 174 11.50 -1.42 14.68
C VAL A 174 10.57 -0.83 13.61
N LEU A 175 10.45 -1.49 12.45
CA LEU A 175 9.67 -1.01 11.32
C LEU A 175 8.24 -1.56 11.28
N ASP A 176 7.84 -2.40 12.22
CA ASP A 176 6.61 -3.21 12.15
C ASP A 176 6.50 -3.91 10.79
N ALA A 177 7.57 -4.63 10.43
CA ALA A 177 7.74 -5.24 9.13
C ALA A 177 7.68 -6.76 9.21
N VAL A 178 7.41 -7.40 8.07
CA VAL A 178 7.46 -8.85 7.89
C VAL A 178 8.79 -9.23 7.23
N ILE A 179 9.41 -10.31 7.67
CA ILE A 179 10.60 -10.88 7.01
C ILE A 179 10.15 -11.83 5.90
N VAL A 180 10.74 -11.70 4.72
CA VAL A 180 10.56 -12.63 3.59
C VAL A 180 11.81 -13.48 3.45
N THR A 181 11.67 -14.77 3.70
CA THR A 181 12.79 -15.72 3.64
C THR A 181 12.35 -17.10 3.14
N ASN A 182 13.29 -17.92 2.79
CA ASN A 182 13.13 -19.37 2.57
C ASN A 182 13.91 -20.20 3.59
N ASP A 183 14.60 -19.55 4.55
CA ASP A 183 15.34 -20.20 5.61
C ASP A 183 14.41 -20.69 6.72
N TYR A 184 14.55 -21.96 7.09
CA TYR A 184 13.77 -22.57 8.14
C TYR A 184 14.18 -22.07 9.54
N ASN A 185 15.47 -21.88 9.78
CA ASN A 185 16.00 -21.47 11.08
C ASN A 185 15.59 -20.02 11.38
N LEU A 186 15.79 -19.11 10.43
CA LEU A 186 15.34 -17.72 10.57
C LEU A 186 13.82 -17.65 10.81
N ASN A 187 13.03 -18.49 10.11
CA ASN A 187 11.57 -18.55 10.34
C ASN A 187 11.27 -18.94 11.79
N LYS A 188 11.91 -19.99 12.32
CA LYS A 188 11.67 -20.46 13.71
C LYS A 188 12.07 -19.45 14.77
N VAL A 189 13.23 -18.82 14.60
CA VAL A 189 13.70 -17.80 15.55
C VAL A 189 12.81 -16.56 15.51
N SER A 190 12.35 -16.17 14.32
CA SER A 190 11.43 -15.04 14.14
C SER A 190 10.08 -15.29 14.81
N GLU A 191 9.48 -16.48 14.60
CA GLU A 191 8.25 -16.90 15.28
C GLU A 191 8.37 -16.81 16.80
N PHE A 192 9.46 -17.35 17.36
CA PHE A 192 9.75 -17.27 18.80
C PHE A 192 9.85 -15.83 19.31
N GLN A 193 10.32 -14.91 18.47
CA GLN A 193 10.46 -13.50 18.79
C GLN A 193 9.21 -12.66 18.42
N ASN A 194 8.09 -13.28 18.05
CA ASN A 194 6.85 -12.63 17.62
C ASN A 194 7.04 -11.71 16.40
N VAL A 195 7.91 -12.09 15.47
CA VAL A 195 8.09 -11.42 14.19
C VAL A 195 7.44 -12.27 13.11
N GLN A 196 6.55 -11.68 12.33
CA GLN A 196 5.90 -12.39 11.23
C GLN A 196 6.86 -12.67 10.09
N VAL A 197 6.73 -13.86 9.50
CA VAL A 197 7.55 -14.31 8.38
C VAL A 197 6.68 -14.77 7.22
N LEU A 198 7.02 -14.34 6.02
CA LEU A 198 6.52 -14.88 4.76
C LEU A 198 7.54 -15.90 4.23
N ASN A 199 7.30 -17.17 4.49
CA ASN A 199 8.19 -18.24 4.03
C ASN A 199 7.77 -18.71 2.63
N VAL A 200 8.64 -18.45 1.63
CA VAL A 200 8.36 -18.76 0.22
C VAL A 200 8.31 -20.28 -0.03
N ASN A 201 9.03 -21.10 0.73
CA ASN A 201 8.94 -22.56 0.63
C ASN A 201 7.61 -23.08 1.18
N ALA A 202 7.12 -22.49 2.27
CA ALA A 202 5.79 -22.81 2.82
C ALA A 202 4.68 -22.43 1.83
N LEU A 203 4.79 -21.25 1.21
CA LEU A 203 3.86 -20.82 0.16
C LEU A 203 3.87 -21.80 -1.02
N ALA A 204 5.04 -22.12 -1.57
CA ALA A 204 5.16 -23.08 -2.69
C ALA A 204 4.55 -24.44 -2.33
N LYS A 205 4.76 -24.92 -1.10
CA LYS A 205 4.15 -26.17 -0.63
C LYS A 205 2.63 -26.10 -0.55
N SER A 206 2.07 -24.95 -0.16
CA SER A 206 0.62 -24.74 -0.03
C SER A 206 -0.09 -24.64 -1.38
N LEU A 207 0.63 -24.21 -2.42
CA LEU A 207 0.11 -24.05 -3.78
C LEU A 207 0.11 -25.36 -4.60
N LYS A 208 0.73 -26.43 -4.08
CA LYS A 208 0.73 -27.72 -4.77
C LYS A 208 -0.72 -28.25 -4.90
N PRO A 209 -1.11 -28.70 -6.08
CA PRO A 209 -2.42 -29.32 -6.29
C PRO A 209 -2.65 -30.45 -5.27
N ARG A 210 -3.81 -30.46 -4.67
CA ARG A 210 -4.23 -31.57 -3.79
C ARG A 210 -4.99 -32.56 -4.62
N VAL A 211 -4.46 -33.75 -4.76
CA VAL A 211 -5.18 -34.87 -5.37
C VAL A 211 -6.32 -35.28 -4.46
N ILE A 212 -7.55 -35.31 -5.01
CA ILE A 212 -8.76 -35.72 -4.29
C ILE A 212 -8.96 -37.21 -4.51
N PRO A 213 -9.23 -38.02 -3.45
CA PRO A 213 -9.54 -39.43 -3.63
C PRO A 213 -10.67 -39.68 -4.63
N GLY A 214 -10.42 -40.54 -5.63
CA GLY A 214 -11.37 -40.81 -6.72
C GLY A 214 -11.17 -39.96 -8.00
N GLU A 215 -10.31 -38.98 -7.97
CA GLU A 215 -9.91 -38.22 -9.17
C GLU A 215 -9.09 -39.08 -10.11
N LYS A 216 -9.39 -38.99 -11.42
CA LYS A 216 -8.62 -39.69 -12.47
C LYS A 216 -7.47 -38.80 -12.91
N LEU A 217 -6.25 -39.31 -12.72
CA LEU A 217 -5.02 -38.64 -13.16
C LEU A 217 -4.42 -39.43 -14.32
N THR A 218 -4.03 -38.73 -15.38
CA THR A 218 -3.23 -39.30 -16.45
C THR A 218 -1.78 -38.89 -16.21
N VAL A 219 -0.91 -39.86 -15.97
CA VAL A 219 0.50 -39.62 -15.69
C VAL A 219 1.40 -40.45 -16.58
N THR A 220 2.55 -39.93 -16.98
CA THR A 220 3.57 -40.68 -17.70
C THR A 220 4.61 -41.20 -16.72
N VAL A 221 4.74 -42.52 -16.63
CA VAL A 221 5.73 -43.16 -15.76
C VAL A 221 7.13 -42.98 -16.38
N ILE A 222 8.05 -42.35 -15.65
CA ILE A 222 9.38 -41.98 -16.14
C ILE A 222 10.44 -42.99 -15.71
N LYS A 223 10.29 -43.59 -14.52
CA LYS A 223 11.21 -44.60 -14.00
C LYS A 223 10.52 -45.56 -13.05
N ASN A 224 11.16 -46.70 -12.81
CA ASN A 224 10.69 -47.65 -11.81
C ASN A 224 10.83 -47.07 -10.40
N GLY A 225 9.84 -47.36 -9.54
CA GLY A 225 9.90 -47.01 -8.10
C GLY A 225 10.85 -47.95 -7.32
N THR A 226 10.93 -47.75 -6.05
CA THR A 226 11.79 -48.55 -5.14
C THR A 226 11.20 -49.91 -4.82
N GLU A 227 9.89 -50.08 -4.95
CA GLU A 227 9.21 -51.35 -4.70
C GLU A 227 8.70 -51.98 -6.00
N ARG A 228 8.46 -53.31 -5.94
CA ARG A 228 7.88 -54.03 -7.08
C ARG A 228 6.55 -53.45 -7.48
N GLN A 229 6.33 -53.23 -8.76
CA GLN A 229 5.11 -52.68 -9.36
C GLN A 229 4.84 -51.20 -9.05
N GLN A 230 5.83 -50.43 -8.58
CA GLN A 230 5.76 -48.99 -8.45
C GLN A 230 6.47 -48.29 -9.61
N GLY A 231 5.91 -47.18 -10.04
CA GLY A 231 6.52 -46.27 -10.99
C GLY A 231 6.58 -44.86 -10.41
N VAL A 232 7.53 -44.07 -10.86
CA VAL A 232 7.62 -42.64 -10.55
C VAL A 232 7.11 -41.85 -11.76
N ALA A 233 6.14 -41.03 -11.52
CA ALA A 233 5.59 -40.11 -12.49
C ALA A 233 5.58 -38.69 -11.91
N TYR A 234 5.55 -37.72 -12.77
CA TYR A 234 5.38 -36.33 -12.36
C TYR A 234 4.09 -35.78 -12.96
N LEU A 235 3.42 -34.91 -12.23
CA LEU A 235 2.31 -34.09 -12.75
C LEU A 235 2.89 -32.96 -13.61
N ASP A 236 2.04 -32.28 -14.38
CA ASP A 236 2.44 -31.19 -15.29
C ASP A 236 3.11 -30.02 -14.54
N ASP A 237 2.86 -29.87 -13.25
CA ASP A 237 3.48 -28.90 -12.36
C ASP A 237 4.84 -29.37 -11.79
N GLY A 238 5.32 -30.53 -12.18
CA GLY A 238 6.58 -31.11 -11.72
C GLY A 238 6.52 -31.78 -10.33
N THR A 239 5.33 -31.99 -9.77
CA THR A 239 5.12 -32.64 -8.45
C THR A 239 5.22 -34.15 -8.58
#